data_a09f1354e20c56f6fda6ebc2185190ea
#
_entry.id   a09f1354e20c56f6fda6ebc2185190ea
#
_cell.length_a   1.000
_cell.length_b   1.000
_cell.length_c   1.000
_cell.angle_alpha   90.00
_cell.angle_beta   90.00
_cell.angle_gamma   90.00
#
_symmetry.space_group_name_H-M   'P 1'
#
loop_
_entity.id
_entity.type
_entity.pdbx_description
1 polymer ?
#
loop_
_entity_poly.entity_id
_entity_poly.type
_entity_poly.pdbx_seq_one_letter_code
_entity_poly.pdbx_strand_id
1 'polypeptide(L)'
;ALRTIPVWLDVLKDCERLCPDALVLNYTNPMSMMCLAAGRTSPMNTVGLCHSVQGTSNLLARYADVPYAELNWECAGINHLSWFTKLQHHGKDLYASRLHRQFARETTAGIKEFDRGGVVQDATDITHDAADNDAALPADLIRKDMCVHFGAFITESSGHLSEYLPYYRKSEAGRKLLRLAYDGGSRFYATNWPRWRAVADRDRAAMLKGELSMEWPRSWEYASWIIEAREKNVPFRIHGNVMNNDRGAGQLITNLPADGCVEVACLVDGNGVQPTRYGALPPQMAALCASNMAMFDLGAQAAIERSIEKAIYALMLDPLTAAVCTPAQIKAMTLELFKAEKKFLSGYR
;
A
#
# COMPACT_ATOMS: atom_id res chain seq x y z
N ALA A 1 10.35 -3.81 8.37
CA ALA A 1 11.59 -3.22 7.84
C ALA A 1 12.83 -3.83 8.49
N LEU A 2 13.03 -3.66 9.80
CA LEU A 2 14.29 -3.98 10.49
C LEU A 2 14.77 -5.43 10.34
N ARG A 3 13.88 -6.41 10.24
CA ARG A 3 14.23 -7.82 10.00
C ARG A 3 14.37 -8.14 8.52
N THR A 4 13.59 -7.52 7.68
CA THR A 4 13.45 -7.91 6.27
C THR A 4 14.48 -7.23 5.37
N ILE A 5 14.73 -5.93 5.57
CA ILE A 5 15.66 -5.16 4.73
C ILE A 5 17.08 -5.76 4.72
N PRO A 6 17.68 -6.15 5.83
CA PRO A 6 19.02 -6.74 5.79
C PRO A 6 19.13 -7.97 4.90
N VAL A 7 18.16 -8.87 4.96
CA VAL A 7 18.09 -10.07 4.09
C VAL A 7 17.84 -9.67 2.63
N TRP A 8 16.98 -8.68 2.43
CA TRP A 8 16.71 -8.11 1.12
C TRP A 8 17.96 -7.55 0.43
N LEU A 9 18.79 -6.83 1.18
CA LEU A 9 20.04 -6.29 0.66
C LEU A 9 21.04 -7.40 0.31
N ASP A 10 21.06 -8.50 1.04
CA ASP A 10 21.90 -9.65 0.69
C ASP A 10 21.41 -10.33 -0.60
N VAL A 11 20.10 -10.46 -0.80
CA VAL A 11 19.51 -10.94 -2.07
C VAL A 11 19.88 -10.00 -3.23
N LEU A 12 19.81 -8.67 -3.05
CA LEU A 12 20.21 -7.73 -4.09
C LEU A 12 21.69 -7.84 -4.47
N LYS A 13 22.59 -8.01 -3.50
CA LYS A 13 24.02 -8.26 -3.77
C LYS A 13 24.23 -9.54 -4.58
N ASP A 14 23.47 -10.60 -4.31
CA ASP A 14 23.54 -11.80 -5.12
C ASP A 14 23.02 -11.56 -6.55
N CYS A 15 21.94 -10.76 -6.72
CA CYS A 15 21.47 -10.37 -8.04
C CYS A 15 22.52 -9.54 -8.80
N GLU A 16 23.16 -8.56 -8.17
CA GLU A 16 24.22 -7.76 -8.76
C GLU A 16 25.36 -8.61 -9.30
N ARG A 17 25.72 -9.66 -8.58
CA ARG A 17 26.81 -10.58 -8.96
C ARG A 17 26.40 -11.58 -10.03
N LEU A 18 25.17 -12.09 -9.99
CA LEU A 18 24.74 -13.24 -10.81
C LEU A 18 23.90 -12.83 -12.04
N CYS A 19 23.14 -11.75 -11.95
CA CYS A 19 22.23 -11.29 -12.99
C CYS A 19 22.06 -9.75 -12.96
N PRO A 20 23.13 -8.96 -13.22
CA PRO A 20 23.12 -7.51 -13.04
C PRO A 20 22.10 -6.76 -13.91
N ASP A 21 21.71 -7.34 -15.04
CA ASP A 21 20.73 -6.77 -15.96
C ASP A 21 19.28 -7.16 -15.66
N ALA A 22 19.05 -7.92 -14.59
CA ALA A 22 17.70 -8.36 -14.24
C ALA A 22 16.83 -7.22 -13.73
N LEU A 23 15.55 -7.24 -14.09
CA LEU A 23 14.52 -6.42 -13.47
C LEU A 23 14.00 -7.13 -12.21
N VAL A 24 14.17 -6.48 -11.07
CA VAL A 24 13.69 -7.01 -9.78
C VAL A 24 12.28 -6.55 -9.51
N LEU A 25 11.33 -7.49 -9.48
CA LEU A 25 9.92 -7.26 -9.18
C LEU A 25 9.66 -7.56 -7.70
N ASN A 26 9.56 -6.52 -6.89
CA ASN A 26 9.39 -6.67 -5.45
C ASN A 26 7.92 -6.61 -5.02
N TYR A 27 7.40 -7.67 -4.43
CA TYR A 27 6.10 -7.70 -3.74
C TYR A 27 6.24 -7.73 -2.20
N THR A 28 7.48 -7.71 -1.69
CA THR A 28 7.73 -7.84 -0.25
C THR A 28 7.51 -6.51 0.47
N ASN A 29 6.83 -6.59 1.61
CA ASN A 29 6.57 -5.45 2.49
C ASN A 29 7.57 -5.36 3.66
N PRO A 30 7.75 -4.14 4.19
CA PRO A 30 7.09 -2.86 3.88
C PRO A 30 7.62 -2.23 2.58
N MET A 31 6.73 -2.11 1.59
CA MET A 31 7.07 -1.80 0.20
C MET A 31 7.98 -0.58 0.04
N SER A 32 7.53 0.59 0.50
CA SER A 32 8.29 1.84 0.33
C SER A 32 9.68 1.78 0.97
N MET A 33 9.81 1.19 2.16
CA MET A 33 11.11 1.06 2.83
C MET A 33 12.03 0.06 2.11
N MET A 34 11.48 -1.01 1.53
CA MET A 34 12.23 -1.97 0.72
C MET A 34 12.76 -1.31 -0.57
N CYS A 35 11.91 -0.52 -1.25
CA CYS A 35 12.31 0.24 -2.43
C CYS A 35 13.34 1.32 -2.10
N LEU A 36 13.19 2.05 -0.99
CA LEU A 36 14.18 3.01 -0.51
C LEU A 36 15.53 2.36 -0.25
N ALA A 37 15.53 1.23 0.44
CA ALA A 37 16.76 0.50 0.72
C ALA A 37 17.44 0.03 -0.57
N ALA A 38 16.69 -0.55 -1.52
CA ALA A 38 17.20 -0.96 -2.81
C ALA A 38 17.76 0.23 -3.61
N GLY A 39 16.98 1.29 -3.78
CA GLY A 39 17.37 2.46 -4.58
C GLY A 39 18.56 3.24 -4.04
N ARG A 40 18.90 3.10 -2.75
CA ARG A 40 20.03 3.77 -2.11
C ARG A 40 21.29 2.93 -2.06
N THR A 41 21.19 1.62 -2.11
CA THR A 41 22.33 0.73 -1.85
C THR A 41 22.67 -0.21 -2.98
N SER A 42 21.82 -0.30 -4.01
CA SER A 42 21.96 -1.25 -5.11
C SER A 42 21.75 -0.58 -6.47
N PRO A 43 22.55 -0.89 -7.48
CA PRO A 43 22.33 -0.46 -8.86
C PRO A 43 21.23 -1.25 -9.57
N MET A 44 20.70 -2.29 -8.95
CA MET A 44 19.69 -3.15 -9.56
C MET A 44 18.45 -2.37 -9.96
N ASN A 45 17.93 -2.63 -11.17
CA ASN A 45 16.65 -2.07 -11.61
C ASN A 45 15.50 -2.73 -10.82
N THR A 46 14.97 -2.01 -9.83
CA THR A 46 13.96 -2.53 -8.90
C THR A 46 12.68 -1.72 -9.01
N VAL A 47 11.54 -2.41 -9.09
CA VAL A 47 10.21 -1.80 -8.96
C VAL A 47 9.41 -2.53 -7.90
N GLY A 48 8.78 -1.76 -7.01
CA GLY A 48 7.84 -2.28 -6.02
C GLY A 48 6.44 -2.39 -6.62
N LEU A 49 5.77 -3.50 -6.40
CA LEU A 49 4.46 -3.82 -6.97
C LEU A 49 3.44 -4.05 -5.86
N CYS A 50 2.34 -3.32 -5.95
CA CYS A 50 1.17 -3.48 -5.09
C CYS A 50 -0.09 -3.54 -5.95
N HIS A 51 -1.06 -4.35 -5.56
CA HIS A 51 -2.33 -4.47 -6.27
C HIS A 51 -3.39 -3.46 -5.78
N SER A 52 -3.08 -2.62 -4.80
CA SER A 52 -4.05 -1.70 -4.20
C SER A 52 -4.60 -0.65 -5.18
N VAL A 53 -3.79 -0.18 -6.13
CA VAL A 53 -4.26 0.76 -7.16
C VAL A 53 -5.25 0.10 -8.11
N GLN A 54 -4.94 -1.12 -8.60
CA GLN A 54 -5.83 -1.87 -9.49
C GLN A 54 -7.15 -2.19 -8.80
N GLY A 55 -7.09 -2.78 -7.59
CA GLY A 55 -8.27 -3.14 -6.82
C GLY A 55 -9.14 -1.93 -6.50
N THR A 56 -8.53 -0.82 -6.08
CA THR A 56 -9.27 0.39 -5.76
C THR A 56 -9.87 1.05 -6.99
N SER A 57 -9.18 1.06 -8.15
CA SER A 57 -9.76 1.62 -9.37
C SER A 57 -11.01 0.85 -9.83
N ASN A 58 -10.98 -0.48 -9.72
CA ASN A 58 -12.15 -1.32 -10.00
C ASN A 58 -13.29 -1.06 -9.00
N LEU A 59 -12.97 -0.97 -7.70
CA LEU A 59 -13.94 -0.65 -6.66
C LEU A 59 -14.59 0.72 -6.88
N LEU A 60 -13.83 1.72 -7.34
CA LEU A 60 -14.37 3.05 -7.66
C LEU A 60 -15.33 3.03 -8.84
N ALA A 61 -15.09 2.20 -9.86
CA ALA A 61 -16.05 2.00 -10.94
C ALA A 61 -17.38 1.43 -10.41
N ARG A 62 -17.30 0.45 -9.49
CA ARG A 62 -18.47 -0.15 -8.84
C ARG A 62 -19.21 0.83 -7.93
N TYR A 63 -18.50 1.66 -7.13
CA TYR A 63 -19.15 2.73 -6.33
C TYR A 63 -19.84 3.78 -7.20
N ALA A 64 -19.25 4.09 -8.34
CA ALA A 64 -19.81 5.03 -9.30
C ALA A 64 -20.89 4.41 -10.19
N ASP A 65 -21.04 3.07 -10.17
CA ASP A 65 -21.94 2.33 -11.04
C ASP A 65 -21.70 2.66 -12.52
N VAL A 66 -20.42 2.52 -12.94
CA VAL A 66 -19.97 2.72 -14.33
C VAL A 66 -19.10 1.54 -14.78
N PRO A 67 -19.12 1.17 -16.07
CA PRO A 67 -18.22 0.14 -16.58
C PRO A 67 -16.77 0.54 -16.37
N TYR A 68 -15.94 -0.38 -15.85
CA TYR A 68 -14.52 -0.09 -15.57
C TYR A 68 -13.75 0.39 -16.82
N ALA A 69 -14.06 -0.18 -17.99
CA ALA A 69 -13.43 0.20 -19.26
C ALA A 69 -13.71 1.66 -19.67
N GLU A 70 -14.76 2.28 -19.13
CA GLU A 70 -15.15 3.66 -19.43
C GLU A 70 -14.67 4.65 -18.34
N LEU A 71 -14.08 4.13 -17.25
CA LEU A 71 -13.57 4.95 -16.16
C LEU A 71 -12.22 5.57 -16.55
N ASN A 72 -12.15 6.90 -16.56
CA ASN A 72 -10.91 7.64 -16.73
C ASN A 72 -10.42 8.12 -15.37
N TRP A 73 -9.21 7.70 -14.97
CA TRP A 73 -8.68 7.99 -13.66
C TRP A 73 -7.17 8.21 -13.67
N GLU A 74 -6.70 8.98 -12.69
CA GLU A 74 -5.29 9.20 -12.37
C GLU A 74 -5.06 8.95 -10.89
N CYS A 75 -3.97 8.26 -10.57
CA CYS A 75 -3.59 7.93 -9.20
C CYS A 75 -2.09 8.16 -9.00
N ALA A 76 -1.73 8.83 -7.92
CA ALA A 76 -0.35 9.02 -7.52
C ALA A 76 -0.24 9.28 -6.00
N GLY A 77 0.93 8.98 -5.44
CA GLY A 77 1.21 9.17 -4.02
C GLY A 77 2.35 8.29 -3.55
N ILE A 78 2.12 7.59 -2.46
CA ILE A 78 3.03 6.57 -1.91
C ILE A 78 2.27 5.26 -1.69
N ASN A 79 2.98 4.16 -1.58
CA ASN A 79 2.36 2.85 -1.33
C ASN A 79 1.40 2.90 -0.15
N HIS A 80 0.18 2.38 -0.33
CA HIS A 80 -0.94 2.38 0.60
C HIS A 80 -1.51 3.77 0.97
N LEU A 81 -1.01 4.84 0.36
CA LEU A 81 -1.51 6.21 0.51
C LEU A 81 -1.39 6.96 -0.83
N SER A 82 -1.84 6.33 -1.91
CA SER A 82 -1.95 6.95 -3.23
C SER A 82 -3.37 7.46 -3.46
N TRP A 83 -3.48 8.61 -4.11
CA TRP A 83 -4.72 9.35 -4.26
C TRP A 83 -5.24 9.28 -5.69
N PHE A 84 -6.52 8.95 -5.86
CA PHE A 84 -7.21 9.01 -7.13
C PHE A 84 -7.65 10.46 -7.40
N THR A 85 -6.71 11.29 -7.84
CA THR A 85 -6.91 12.74 -8.01
C THR A 85 -7.82 13.11 -9.18
N LYS A 86 -8.03 12.18 -10.10
CA LYS A 86 -8.98 12.30 -11.19
C LYS A 86 -9.85 11.06 -11.26
N LEU A 87 -11.13 11.27 -11.42
CA LEU A 87 -12.11 10.19 -11.60
C LEU A 87 -13.27 10.69 -12.47
N GLN A 88 -13.33 10.22 -13.72
CA GLN A 88 -14.25 10.73 -14.71
C GLN A 88 -14.93 9.60 -15.50
N HIS A 89 -16.15 9.82 -15.91
CA HIS A 89 -16.89 9.00 -16.87
C HIS A 89 -17.47 9.92 -17.95
N HIS A 90 -17.13 9.66 -19.21
CA HIS A 90 -17.50 10.50 -20.36
C HIS A 90 -17.20 11.99 -20.15
N GLY A 91 -16.02 12.30 -19.58
CA GLY A 91 -15.58 13.66 -19.29
C GLY A 91 -16.22 14.32 -18.06
N LYS A 92 -17.19 13.68 -17.41
CA LYS A 92 -17.86 14.18 -16.22
C LYS A 92 -17.14 13.75 -14.95
N ASP A 93 -16.81 14.70 -14.08
CA ASP A 93 -16.22 14.43 -12.77
C ASP A 93 -17.21 13.68 -11.86
N LEU A 94 -16.80 12.49 -11.40
CA LEU A 94 -17.62 11.62 -10.57
C LEU A 94 -17.60 12.02 -9.09
N TYR A 95 -16.56 12.69 -8.60
CA TYR A 95 -16.53 13.19 -7.24
C TYR A 95 -17.57 14.30 -7.03
N ALA A 96 -17.46 15.36 -7.81
CA ALA A 96 -18.38 16.50 -7.71
C ALA A 96 -19.82 16.14 -8.05
N SER A 97 -20.02 15.28 -9.06
CA SER A 97 -21.36 14.94 -9.53
C SER A 97 -22.13 13.97 -8.62
N ARG A 98 -21.43 13.04 -7.95
CA ARG A 98 -22.07 11.92 -7.23
C ARG A 98 -21.36 11.51 -5.94
N LEU A 99 -20.09 11.09 -6.01
CA LEU A 99 -19.44 10.28 -4.97
C LEU A 99 -19.28 11.02 -3.65
N HIS A 100 -18.91 12.30 -3.63
CA HIS A 100 -18.80 13.06 -2.38
C HIS A 100 -20.11 13.07 -1.58
N ARG A 101 -21.24 13.30 -2.25
CA ARG A 101 -22.56 13.30 -1.57
C ARG A 101 -22.98 11.90 -1.13
N GLN A 102 -22.66 10.89 -1.93
CA GLN A 102 -22.93 9.48 -1.60
C GLN A 102 -22.12 9.08 -0.38
N PHE A 103 -20.81 9.29 -0.38
CA PHE A 103 -19.91 8.91 0.71
C PHE A 103 -20.22 9.67 2.01
N ALA A 104 -20.54 10.95 1.95
CA ALA A 104 -20.98 11.72 3.12
C ALA A 104 -22.24 11.14 3.77
N ARG A 105 -23.20 10.67 2.97
CA ARG A 105 -24.40 9.99 3.48
C ARG A 105 -24.07 8.63 4.10
N GLU A 106 -23.24 7.84 3.44
CA GLU A 106 -22.86 6.50 3.88
C GLU A 106 -22.03 6.55 5.18
N THR A 107 -21.07 7.46 5.32
CA THR A 107 -20.31 7.66 6.56
C THR A 107 -21.21 8.10 7.71
N THR A 108 -22.13 9.03 7.47
CA THR A 108 -23.12 9.47 8.46
C THR A 108 -24.04 8.31 8.89
N ALA A 109 -24.50 7.51 7.94
CA ALA A 109 -25.36 6.37 8.21
C ALA A 109 -24.60 5.28 9.02
N GLY A 110 -23.36 4.99 8.68
CA GLY A 110 -22.50 4.05 9.40
C GLY A 110 -22.27 4.45 10.85
N ILE A 111 -22.01 5.74 11.11
CA ILE A 111 -21.86 6.25 12.49
C ILE A 111 -23.17 6.08 13.28
N LYS A 112 -24.33 6.41 12.69
CA LYS A 112 -25.64 6.24 13.34
C LYS A 112 -25.96 4.79 13.62
N GLU A 113 -25.64 3.89 12.70
CA GLU A 113 -25.81 2.45 12.87
C GLU A 113 -24.96 1.94 14.03
N PHE A 114 -23.73 2.41 14.12
CA PHE A 114 -22.87 2.13 15.26
C PHE A 114 -23.50 2.57 16.59
N ASP A 115 -23.96 3.81 16.68
CA ASP A 115 -24.52 4.37 17.91
C ASP A 115 -25.78 3.62 18.38
N ARG A 116 -26.47 2.92 17.46
CA ARG A 116 -27.60 2.01 17.77
C ARG A 116 -27.18 0.58 18.15
N GLY A 117 -25.87 0.30 18.25
CA GLY A 117 -25.37 -1.05 18.51
C GLY A 117 -25.34 -1.95 17.30
N GLY A 118 -25.60 -1.44 16.11
CA GLY A 118 -25.49 -2.17 14.85
C GLY A 118 -24.05 -2.54 14.51
N VAL A 119 -23.91 -3.57 13.68
CA VAL A 119 -22.65 -4.09 13.19
C VAL A 119 -22.52 -3.69 11.72
N VAL A 120 -21.59 -2.77 11.42
CA VAL A 120 -21.24 -2.44 10.04
C VAL A 120 -20.17 -3.43 9.60
N GLN A 121 -20.52 -4.37 8.72
CA GLN A 121 -19.53 -5.28 8.11
C GLN A 121 -18.76 -4.54 7.03
N ASP A 122 -17.44 -4.54 7.17
CA ASP A 122 -16.52 -4.12 6.11
C ASP A 122 -15.81 -5.36 5.55
N ALA A 123 -15.61 -5.40 4.24
CA ALA A 123 -14.83 -6.46 3.64
C ALA A 123 -13.39 -6.34 4.15
N THR A 124 -12.90 -7.40 4.75
CA THR A 124 -11.59 -7.42 5.38
C THR A 124 -10.46 -7.58 4.38
N ASP A 125 -10.78 -7.96 3.15
CA ASP A 125 -9.78 -8.19 2.10
C ASP A 125 -10.31 -7.77 0.73
N ILE A 126 -10.16 -6.48 0.44
CA ILE A 126 -10.52 -5.90 -0.87
C ILE A 126 -9.58 -6.41 -1.98
N THR A 127 -8.44 -6.94 -1.61
CA THR A 127 -7.37 -7.26 -2.55
C THR A 127 -7.62 -8.56 -3.31
N HIS A 128 -8.29 -9.53 -2.70
CA HIS A 128 -8.62 -10.80 -3.37
C HIS A 128 -9.95 -10.77 -4.11
N ASP A 129 -10.92 -10.00 -3.61
CA ASP A 129 -12.29 -9.97 -4.13
C ASP A 129 -12.55 -8.81 -5.11
N ALA A 130 -11.58 -7.91 -5.32
CA ALA A 130 -11.75 -6.76 -6.22
C ALA A 130 -11.98 -7.16 -7.70
N ALA A 131 -11.61 -8.39 -8.06
CA ALA A 131 -11.90 -8.97 -9.37
C ALA A 131 -13.29 -9.64 -9.44
N ASP A 132 -13.92 -9.92 -8.29
CA ASP A 132 -15.26 -10.48 -8.21
C ASP A 132 -16.30 -9.34 -8.24
N ASN A 133 -16.88 -9.13 -9.40
CA ASN A 133 -17.90 -8.10 -9.60
C ASN A 133 -19.21 -8.39 -8.85
N ASP A 134 -19.42 -9.64 -8.40
CA ASP A 134 -20.63 -10.06 -7.68
C ASP A 134 -20.48 -9.93 -6.16
N ALA A 135 -19.26 -9.71 -5.65
CA ALA A 135 -19.04 -9.49 -4.22
C ALA A 135 -19.75 -8.22 -3.73
N ALA A 136 -20.26 -8.23 -2.51
CA ALA A 136 -20.88 -7.07 -1.89
C ALA A 136 -19.86 -5.92 -1.77
N LEU A 137 -20.32 -4.69 -2.01
CA LEU A 137 -19.47 -3.50 -1.82
C LEU A 137 -19.11 -3.36 -0.34
N PRO A 138 -17.83 -3.12 -0.01
CA PRO A 138 -17.43 -2.88 1.36
C PRO A 138 -18.01 -1.57 1.90
N ALA A 139 -18.24 -1.49 3.20
CA ALA A 139 -18.68 -0.26 3.86
C ALA A 139 -17.65 0.86 3.72
N ASP A 140 -16.38 0.54 3.94
CA ASP A 140 -15.20 1.35 3.58
C ASP A 140 -15.23 2.79 4.12
N LEU A 141 -15.71 2.92 5.36
CA LEU A 141 -16.10 4.20 5.93
C LEU A 141 -14.93 5.18 6.08
N ILE A 142 -13.71 4.70 6.40
CA ILE A 142 -12.54 5.57 6.56
C ILE A 142 -12.10 6.17 5.23
N ARG A 143 -12.03 5.36 4.16
CA ARG A 143 -11.64 5.88 2.84
C ARG A 143 -12.70 6.82 2.28
N LYS A 144 -13.99 6.55 2.54
CA LYS A 144 -15.09 7.44 2.17
C LYS A 144 -15.05 8.76 2.94
N ASP A 145 -14.77 8.71 4.24
CA ASP A 145 -14.61 9.90 5.08
C ASP A 145 -13.42 10.75 4.62
N MET A 146 -12.28 10.12 4.37
CA MET A 146 -11.11 10.79 3.80
C MET A 146 -11.41 11.41 2.43
N CYS A 147 -12.13 10.72 1.57
CA CYS A 147 -12.54 11.26 0.27
C CYS A 147 -13.40 12.52 0.40
N VAL A 148 -14.35 12.53 1.33
CA VAL A 148 -15.23 13.68 1.59
C VAL A 148 -14.43 14.89 2.08
N HIS A 149 -13.45 14.66 2.97
CA HIS A 149 -12.73 15.76 3.64
C HIS A 149 -11.46 16.19 2.90
N PHE A 150 -10.81 15.31 2.15
CA PHE A 150 -9.57 15.62 1.44
C PHE A 150 -9.75 15.78 -0.08
N GLY A 151 -10.91 15.41 -0.61
CA GLY A 151 -11.30 15.70 -2.00
C GLY A 151 -11.05 14.56 -3.00
N ALA A 152 -10.35 13.48 -2.61
CA ALA A 152 -10.13 12.32 -3.47
C ALA A 152 -10.07 11.01 -2.68
N PHE A 153 -10.35 9.89 -3.35
CA PHE A 153 -10.29 8.57 -2.76
C PHE A 153 -8.86 8.06 -2.68
N ILE A 154 -8.59 7.16 -1.73
CA ILE A 154 -7.25 6.66 -1.41
C ILE A 154 -7.17 5.16 -1.67
N THR A 155 -6.00 4.68 -2.03
CA THR A 155 -5.70 3.25 -2.16
C THR A 155 -5.77 2.51 -0.83
N GLU A 156 -5.74 1.20 -0.88
CA GLU A 156 -5.75 0.24 0.23
C GLU A 156 -7.13 0.11 0.90
N SER A 157 -7.22 -0.58 2.03
CA SER A 157 -8.45 -0.76 2.81
C SER A 157 -8.60 0.30 3.90
N SER A 158 -9.82 0.49 4.42
CA SER A 158 -10.09 1.39 5.55
C SER A 158 -9.25 1.03 6.79
N GLY A 159 -9.07 -0.26 7.06
CA GLY A 159 -8.25 -0.72 8.17
C GLY A 159 -6.79 -0.31 8.03
N HIS A 160 -6.16 -0.63 6.90
CA HIS A 160 -4.78 -0.25 6.62
C HIS A 160 -4.58 1.26 6.58
N LEU A 161 -5.46 1.99 5.87
CA LEU A 161 -5.36 3.45 5.81
C LEU A 161 -5.38 4.09 7.19
N SER A 162 -6.16 3.55 8.13
CA SER A 162 -6.21 4.06 9.50
C SER A 162 -4.89 3.95 10.26
N GLU A 163 -3.98 3.08 9.81
CA GLU A 163 -2.64 2.91 10.39
C GLU A 163 -1.65 3.98 9.92
N TYR A 164 -1.90 4.58 8.75
CA TYR A 164 -1.07 5.64 8.15
C TYR A 164 -1.48 7.05 8.58
N LEU A 165 -2.60 7.18 9.31
CA LEU A 165 -3.22 8.46 9.60
C LEU A 165 -3.36 8.71 11.13
N PRO A 166 -3.22 9.96 11.59
CA PRO A 166 -3.32 10.29 13.01
C PRO A 166 -4.77 10.42 13.51
N TYR A 167 -5.79 10.09 12.71
CA TYR A 167 -7.17 10.51 12.99
C TYR A 167 -8.01 9.45 13.68
N TYR A 168 -8.00 8.21 13.16
CA TYR A 168 -9.07 7.24 13.43
C TYR A 168 -8.85 6.34 14.66
N ARG A 169 -7.60 6.10 15.06
CA ARG A 169 -7.29 5.15 16.16
C ARG A 169 -7.10 5.79 17.52
N LYS A 170 -6.99 7.11 17.58
CA LYS A 170 -6.69 7.85 18.83
C LYS A 170 -7.92 8.14 19.70
N SER A 171 -9.12 8.11 19.16
CA SER A 171 -10.34 8.48 19.86
C SER A 171 -11.49 7.51 19.56
N GLU A 172 -12.50 7.50 20.44
CA GLU A 172 -13.70 6.72 20.23
C GLU A 172 -14.47 7.14 18.96
N ALA A 173 -14.56 8.44 18.71
CA ALA A 173 -15.19 8.98 17.51
C ALA A 173 -14.56 8.45 16.22
N GLY A 174 -13.23 8.42 16.17
CA GLY A 174 -12.51 7.84 15.03
C GLY A 174 -12.73 6.33 14.89
N ARG A 175 -12.76 5.62 16.02
CA ARG A 175 -12.98 4.15 16.02
C ARG A 175 -14.36 3.76 15.54
N LYS A 176 -15.36 4.62 15.60
CA LYS A 176 -16.69 4.37 15.02
C LYS A 176 -16.64 4.09 13.52
N LEU A 177 -15.74 4.76 12.80
CA LEU A 177 -15.52 4.54 11.37
C LEU A 177 -14.63 3.33 11.06
N LEU A 178 -13.85 2.87 12.05
CA LEU A 178 -12.94 1.73 11.91
C LEU A 178 -13.63 0.37 12.10
N ARG A 179 -14.87 0.36 12.51
CA ARG A 179 -15.58 -0.85 12.94
C ARG A 179 -15.59 -1.92 11.88
N LEU A 180 -15.23 -3.13 12.34
CA LEU A 180 -15.19 -4.38 11.57
C LEU A 180 -14.27 -4.35 10.34
N ALA A 181 -13.64 -3.21 10.03
CA ALA A 181 -12.50 -3.21 9.16
C ALA A 181 -11.34 -3.99 9.82
N TYR A 182 -10.45 -4.51 9.02
CA TYR A 182 -9.16 -4.97 9.50
C TYR A 182 -8.51 -3.88 10.36
N ASP A 183 -8.36 -4.11 11.66
CA ASP A 183 -7.87 -3.10 12.60
C ASP A 183 -6.37 -3.25 12.93
N GLY A 184 -5.60 -3.96 12.10
CA GLY A 184 -4.16 -4.13 12.23
C GLY A 184 -3.69 -4.74 13.55
N GLY A 185 -4.17 -4.22 14.66
CA GLY A 185 -3.87 -4.69 16.02
C GLY A 185 -4.77 -5.82 16.53
N SER A 186 -5.80 -6.20 15.81
CA SER A 186 -6.82 -7.17 16.25
C SER A 186 -6.40 -8.63 16.21
N ARG A 187 -5.13 -8.92 15.97
CA ARG A 187 -4.62 -10.27 15.72
C ARG A 187 -5.18 -10.93 14.44
N PHE A 188 -5.65 -10.15 13.48
CA PHE A 188 -6.26 -10.64 12.25
C PHE A 188 -5.41 -11.73 11.57
N TYR A 189 -4.13 -11.47 11.28
CA TYR A 189 -3.24 -12.47 10.69
C TYR A 189 -2.97 -13.64 11.64
N ALA A 190 -2.76 -13.38 12.92
CA ALA A 190 -2.52 -14.45 13.89
C ALA A 190 -3.72 -15.41 13.99
N THR A 191 -4.94 -14.88 13.83
CA THR A 191 -6.19 -15.65 13.87
C THR A 191 -6.46 -16.41 12.57
N ASN A 192 -6.25 -15.76 11.42
CA ASN A 192 -6.62 -16.31 10.12
C ASN A 192 -5.52 -17.16 9.47
N TRP A 193 -4.25 -16.82 9.68
CA TRP A 193 -3.13 -17.48 9.03
C TRP A 193 -3.07 -19.00 9.24
N PRO A 194 -3.29 -19.55 10.45
CA PRO A 194 -3.28 -21.00 10.64
C PRO A 194 -4.33 -21.71 9.79
N ARG A 195 -5.53 -21.13 9.65
CA ARG A 195 -6.61 -21.67 8.82
C ARG A 195 -6.26 -21.60 7.34
N TRP A 196 -5.79 -20.45 6.86
CA TRP A 196 -5.39 -20.28 5.46
C TRP A 196 -4.25 -21.22 5.09
N ARG A 197 -3.29 -21.40 6.00
CA ARG A 197 -2.19 -22.34 5.79
C ARG A 197 -2.69 -23.78 5.71
N ALA A 198 -3.59 -24.20 6.59
CA ALA A 198 -4.14 -25.54 6.58
C ALA A 198 -4.95 -25.81 5.29
N VAL A 199 -5.69 -24.85 4.79
CA VAL A 199 -6.38 -24.95 3.49
C VAL A 199 -5.37 -25.11 2.36
N ALA A 200 -4.38 -24.24 2.26
CA ALA A 200 -3.35 -24.29 1.22
C ALA A 200 -2.55 -25.62 1.25
N ASP A 201 -2.22 -26.13 2.42
CA ASP A 201 -1.51 -27.39 2.57
C ASP A 201 -2.37 -28.61 2.17
N ARG A 202 -3.67 -28.59 2.50
CA ARG A 202 -4.64 -29.60 2.06
C ARG A 202 -4.79 -29.58 0.53
N ASP A 203 -4.99 -28.41 -0.06
CA ASP A 203 -5.21 -28.28 -1.50
C ASP A 203 -3.96 -28.69 -2.27
N ARG A 204 -2.77 -28.33 -1.80
CA ARG A 204 -1.51 -28.82 -2.35
C ARG A 204 -1.39 -30.35 -2.29
N ALA A 205 -1.77 -30.95 -1.17
CA ALA A 205 -1.76 -32.41 -1.02
C ALA A 205 -2.73 -33.08 -1.99
N ALA A 206 -3.92 -32.52 -2.19
CA ALA A 206 -4.90 -33.01 -3.15
C ALA A 206 -4.43 -32.88 -4.62
N MET A 207 -3.79 -31.76 -4.97
CA MET A 207 -3.14 -31.57 -6.27
C MET A 207 -2.06 -32.60 -6.55
N LEU A 208 -1.20 -32.85 -5.56
CA LEU A 208 -0.12 -33.88 -5.69
C LEU A 208 -0.65 -35.30 -5.89
N LYS A 209 -1.86 -35.60 -5.41
CA LYS A 209 -2.52 -36.87 -5.60
C LYS A 209 -3.35 -36.96 -6.88
N GLY A 210 -3.52 -35.85 -7.62
CA GLY A 210 -4.39 -35.76 -8.76
C GLY A 210 -5.88 -35.67 -8.42
N GLU A 211 -6.23 -35.44 -7.15
CA GLU A 211 -7.61 -35.29 -6.66
C GLU A 211 -8.16 -33.88 -6.92
N LEU A 212 -7.28 -32.89 -7.10
CA LEU A 212 -7.60 -31.51 -7.42
C LEU A 212 -6.81 -31.09 -8.67
N SER A 213 -7.49 -30.51 -9.66
CA SER A 213 -6.87 -29.98 -10.88
C SER A 213 -5.96 -28.81 -10.56
N MET A 214 -4.79 -28.78 -11.18
CA MET A 214 -3.91 -27.62 -11.16
C MET A 214 -4.31 -26.68 -12.30
N GLU A 215 -5.28 -25.82 -12.05
CA GLU A 215 -5.62 -24.75 -12.97
C GLU A 215 -4.75 -23.53 -12.68
N TRP A 216 -4.19 -22.94 -13.72
CA TRP A 216 -3.32 -21.77 -13.65
C TRP A 216 -3.92 -20.61 -14.45
N PRO A 217 -5.09 -20.07 -14.05
CA PRO A 217 -5.62 -18.89 -14.70
C PRO A 217 -4.64 -17.74 -14.49
N ARG A 218 -4.43 -16.94 -15.53
CA ARG A 218 -3.60 -15.75 -15.40
C ARG A 218 -4.28 -14.78 -14.44
N SER A 219 -3.61 -14.45 -13.36
CA SER A 219 -4.12 -13.47 -12.40
C SER A 219 -4.02 -12.04 -12.95
N TRP A 220 -4.70 -11.13 -12.29
CA TRP A 220 -4.60 -9.69 -12.58
C TRP A 220 -3.35 -9.02 -11.99
N GLU A 221 -2.54 -9.76 -11.25
CA GLU A 221 -1.26 -9.32 -10.69
C GLU A 221 -0.28 -8.88 -11.78
N TYR A 222 0.47 -7.81 -11.53
CA TYR A 222 1.31 -7.15 -12.53
C TYR A 222 2.46 -8.00 -13.08
N ALA A 223 3.05 -8.90 -12.28
CA ALA A 223 4.31 -9.56 -12.66
C ALA A 223 4.25 -10.27 -14.02
N SER A 224 3.22 -11.09 -14.27
CA SER A 224 3.09 -11.80 -15.52
C SER A 224 2.87 -10.87 -16.73
N TRP A 225 2.19 -9.74 -16.50
CA TRP A 225 1.95 -8.73 -17.53
C TRP A 225 3.21 -7.91 -17.83
N ILE A 226 4.02 -7.61 -16.80
CA ILE A 226 5.32 -6.95 -16.96
C ILE A 226 6.28 -7.83 -17.77
N ILE A 227 6.36 -9.13 -17.44
CA ILE A 227 7.18 -10.10 -18.18
C ILE A 227 6.75 -10.13 -19.66
N GLU A 228 5.46 -10.27 -19.91
CA GLU A 228 4.95 -10.31 -21.30
C GLU A 228 5.21 -8.99 -22.04
N ALA A 229 4.95 -7.85 -21.40
CA ALA A 229 5.18 -6.54 -22.01
C ALA A 229 6.64 -6.34 -22.41
N ARG A 230 7.56 -6.77 -21.54
CA ARG A 230 8.99 -6.69 -21.79
C ARG A 230 9.44 -7.63 -22.90
N GLU A 231 9.07 -8.90 -22.83
CA GLU A 231 9.53 -9.92 -23.77
C GLU A 231 8.93 -9.75 -25.19
N LYS A 232 7.67 -9.33 -25.27
CA LYS A 232 6.99 -9.10 -26.55
C LYS A 232 7.09 -7.67 -27.06
N ASN A 233 7.66 -6.76 -26.30
CA ASN A 233 7.70 -5.32 -26.57
C ASN A 233 6.29 -4.74 -26.85
N VAL A 234 5.30 -5.16 -26.06
CA VAL A 234 3.92 -4.65 -26.13
C VAL A 234 3.65 -3.78 -24.92
N PRO A 235 3.40 -2.47 -25.10
CA PRO A 235 3.23 -1.55 -23.98
C PRO A 235 2.12 -1.96 -23.00
N PHE A 236 2.45 -1.94 -21.71
CA PHE A 236 1.49 -2.19 -20.63
C PHE A 236 1.67 -1.16 -19.52
N ARG A 237 0.55 -0.64 -18.99
CA ARG A 237 0.56 0.35 -17.89
C ARG A 237 0.38 -0.34 -16.55
N ILE A 238 1.29 -0.05 -15.63
CA ILE A 238 1.20 -0.44 -14.22
C ILE A 238 1.20 0.80 -13.32
N HIS A 239 0.99 0.61 -12.01
CA HIS A 239 1.43 1.54 -10.97
C HIS A 239 2.57 0.90 -10.21
N GLY A 240 3.73 1.55 -10.22
CA GLY A 240 4.96 1.06 -9.63
C GLY A 240 5.47 1.96 -8.52
N ASN A 241 6.06 1.32 -7.50
CA ASN A 241 6.78 2.00 -6.43
C ASN A 241 8.23 2.17 -6.85
N VAL A 242 8.65 3.41 -7.07
CA VAL A 242 9.95 3.80 -7.63
C VAL A 242 10.52 4.99 -6.89
N MET A 243 11.82 5.23 -7.05
CA MET A 243 12.45 6.44 -6.49
C MET A 243 11.87 7.69 -7.17
N ASN A 244 11.56 8.72 -6.38
CA ASN A 244 10.93 9.96 -6.88
C ASN A 244 11.83 10.77 -7.82
N ASN A 245 13.13 10.60 -7.73
CA ASN A 245 14.09 11.17 -8.69
C ASN A 245 14.50 10.10 -9.69
N ASP A 246 13.78 10.03 -10.81
CA ASP A 246 14.04 9.04 -11.85
C ASP A 246 15.37 9.31 -12.53
N ARG A 247 16.42 8.60 -12.10
CA ARG A 247 17.77 8.58 -12.72
C ARG A 247 18.31 9.97 -13.09
N GLY A 248 17.95 11.00 -12.32
CA GLY A 248 18.38 12.37 -12.57
C GLY A 248 17.50 13.16 -13.57
N ALA A 249 16.44 12.56 -14.11
CA ALA A 249 15.48 13.25 -15.00
C ALA A 249 14.54 14.23 -14.26
N GLY A 250 14.66 14.31 -12.94
CA GLY A 250 13.83 15.15 -12.06
C GLY A 250 12.77 14.37 -11.31
N GLN A 251 12.04 15.09 -10.47
CA GLN A 251 11.03 14.48 -9.60
C GLN A 251 9.78 14.07 -10.38
N LEU A 252 9.29 12.88 -10.09
CA LEU A 252 8.03 12.35 -10.62
C LEU A 252 6.83 13.04 -9.97
N ILE A 253 6.87 13.19 -8.63
CA ILE A 253 5.93 14.01 -7.86
C ILE A 253 6.73 15.20 -7.28
N THR A 254 6.49 16.39 -7.83
CA THR A 254 7.37 17.54 -7.65
C THR A 254 7.37 18.16 -6.26
N ASN A 255 6.34 17.92 -5.47
CA ASN A 255 6.19 18.43 -4.09
C ASN A 255 6.31 17.34 -3.02
N LEU A 256 6.96 16.22 -3.35
CA LEU A 256 7.42 15.21 -2.40
C LEU A 256 8.95 15.10 -2.41
N PRO A 257 9.59 14.57 -1.34
CA PRO A 257 11.04 14.42 -1.29
C PRO A 257 11.63 13.70 -2.52
N ALA A 258 12.68 14.27 -3.11
CA ALA A 258 13.30 13.74 -4.33
C ALA A 258 13.92 12.34 -4.14
N ASP A 259 14.47 12.09 -2.96
CA ASP A 259 15.10 10.83 -2.55
C ASP A 259 14.11 9.85 -1.87
N GLY A 260 12.82 10.16 -1.94
CA GLY A 260 11.75 9.31 -1.45
C GLY A 260 11.30 8.25 -2.45
N CYS A 261 10.48 7.30 -1.98
CA CYS A 261 9.80 6.33 -2.83
C CYS A 261 8.35 6.77 -3.06
N VAL A 262 7.93 6.79 -4.33
CA VAL A 262 6.57 7.19 -4.74
C VAL A 262 5.90 6.11 -5.57
N GLU A 263 4.57 6.10 -5.59
CA GLU A 263 3.76 5.23 -6.42
C GLU A 263 3.12 6.04 -7.53
N VAL A 264 3.51 5.74 -8.77
CA VAL A 264 3.07 6.45 -9.97
C VAL A 264 2.78 5.49 -11.11
N ALA A 265 2.05 5.96 -12.12
CA ALA A 265 1.89 5.20 -13.34
C ALA A 265 3.25 5.01 -14.02
N CYS A 266 3.49 3.78 -14.53
CA CYS A 266 4.68 3.42 -15.28
C CYS A 266 4.26 2.75 -16.58
N LEU A 267 4.95 3.05 -17.67
CA LEU A 267 4.88 2.30 -18.90
C LEU A 267 5.91 1.16 -18.86
N VAL A 268 5.52 -0.02 -19.26
CA VAL A 268 6.40 -1.19 -19.38
C VAL A 268 6.40 -1.66 -20.82
N ASP A 269 7.57 -1.80 -21.41
CA ASP A 269 7.79 -2.36 -22.74
C ASP A 269 9.17 -3.06 -22.81
N GLY A 270 9.70 -3.33 -24.00
CA GLY A 270 11.02 -3.92 -24.21
C GLY A 270 12.18 -3.14 -23.55
N ASN A 271 12.00 -1.86 -23.26
CA ASN A 271 12.99 -1.03 -22.57
C ASN A 271 12.91 -1.10 -21.03
N GLY A 272 11.95 -1.90 -20.51
CA GLY A 272 11.74 -2.07 -19.07
C GLY A 272 10.66 -1.18 -18.50
N VAL A 273 10.78 -0.83 -17.21
CA VAL A 273 9.80 -0.01 -16.47
C VAL A 273 10.20 1.47 -16.58
N GLN A 274 9.29 2.27 -17.11
CA GLN A 274 9.49 3.70 -17.34
C GLN A 274 8.44 4.49 -16.54
N PRO A 275 8.83 5.08 -15.39
CA PRO A 275 7.92 5.89 -14.58
C PRO A 275 7.45 7.14 -15.34
N THR A 276 6.20 7.50 -15.17
CA THR A 276 5.64 8.74 -15.72
C THR A 276 5.68 9.87 -14.70
N ARG A 277 5.96 11.07 -15.17
CA ARG A 277 5.93 12.27 -14.33
C ARG A 277 4.48 12.65 -14.05
N TYR A 278 4.10 12.70 -12.78
CA TYR A 278 2.77 13.11 -12.36
C TYR A 278 2.66 14.64 -12.24
N GLY A 279 3.66 15.30 -11.68
CA GLY A 279 3.62 16.71 -11.31
C GLY A 279 3.36 16.91 -9.81
N ALA A 280 2.63 17.96 -9.42
CA ALA A 280 2.34 18.25 -8.02
C ALA A 280 1.02 17.60 -7.55
N LEU A 281 1.04 16.94 -6.41
CA LEU A 281 -0.18 16.56 -5.68
C LEU A 281 -0.85 17.80 -5.07
N PRO A 282 -2.17 17.80 -4.84
CA PRO A 282 -2.81 18.78 -3.97
C PRO A 282 -2.08 18.87 -2.62
N PRO A 283 -1.87 20.09 -2.07
CA PRO A 283 -1.00 20.28 -0.89
C PRO A 283 -1.38 19.43 0.33
N GLN A 284 -2.68 19.25 0.62
CA GLN A 284 -3.16 18.45 1.74
C GLN A 284 -2.85 16.95 1.57
N MET A 285 -2.86 16.46 0.34
CA MET A 285 -2.53 15.07 0.01
C MET A 285 -1.01 14.85 0.08
N ALA A 286 -0.24 15.79 -0.48
CA ALA A 286 1.22 15.77 -0.41
C ALA A 286 1.73 15.80 1.04
N ALA A 287 1.11 16.60 1.90
CA ALA A 287 1.50 16.70 3.31
C ALA A 287 1.32 15.36 4.06
N LEU A 288 0.23 14.63 3.82
CA LEU A 288 0.03 13.31 4.41
C LEU A 288 1.02 12.28 3.87
N CYS A 289 1.29 12.30 2.57
CA CYS A 289 2.33 11.46 1.97
C CYS A 289 3.71 11.77 2.58
N ALA A 290 4.11 13.05 2.63
CA ALA A 290 5.42 13.48 3.13
C ALA A 290 5.63 13.10 4.61
N SER A 291 4.59 13.20 5.44
CA SER A 291 4.62 12.77 6.85
C SER A 291 4.99 11.29 6.99
N ASN A 292 4.36 10.42 6.21
CA ASN A 292 4.69 8.99 6.19
C ASN A 292 6.08 8.73 5.57
N MET A 293 6.44 9.46 4.50
CA MET A 293 7.75 9.32 3.87
C MET A 293 8.91 9.60 4.82
N ALA A 294 8.77 10.55 5.75
CA ALA A 294 9.78 10.84 6.77
C ALA A 294 10.01 9.63 7.70
N MET A 295 8.93 8.94 8.08
CA MET A 295 9.03 7.71 8.87
C MET A 295 9.64 6.57 8.06
N PHE A 296 9.23 6.39 6.81
CA PHE A 296 9.79 5.35 5.92
C PHE A 296 11.28 5.54 5.67
N ASP A 297 11.70 6.78 5.49
CA ASP A 297 13.09 7.14 5.29
C ASP A 297 13.96 6.73 6.48
N LEU A 298 13.61 7.16 7.68
CA LEU A 298 14.32 6.78 8.90
C LEU A 298 14.24 5.27 9.18
N GLY A 299 13.11 4.63 8.88
CA GLY A 299 12.96 3.18 9.01
C GLY A 299 13.87 2.39 8.08
N ALA A 300 14.03 2.83 6.82
CA ALA A 300 14.97 2.25 5.88
C ALA A 300 16.42 2.48 6.32
N GLN A 301 16.78 3.71 6.70
CA GLN A 301 18.12 4.04 7.23
C GLN A 301 18.45 3.21 8.48
N ALA A 302 17.50 3.09 9.42
CA ALA A 302 17.68 2.28 10.63
C ALA A 302 18.04 0.83 10.28
N ALA A 303 17.42 0.26 9.26
CA ALA A 303 17.69 -1.11 8.82
C ALA A 303 19.04 -1.24 8.09
N ILE A 304 19.37 -0.29 7.21
CA ILE A 304 20.65 -0.28 6.46
C ILE A 304 21.84 -0.14 7.44
N GLU A 305 21.75 0.81 8.36
CA GLU A 305 22.85 1.15 9.29
C GLU A 305 22.83 0.34 10.59
N ARG A 306 21.81 -0.49 10.80
CA ARG A 306 21.59 -1.23 12.05
C ARG A 306 21.48 -0.31 13.27
N SER A 307 20.78 0.83 13.14
CA SER A 307 20.69 1.88 14.17
C SER A 307 19.38 1.78 14.95
N ILE A 308 19.48 1.57 16.27
CA ILE A 308 18.35 1.65 17.21
C ILE A 308 17.83 3.08 17.30
N GLU A 309 18.74 4.06 17.32
CA GLU A 309 18.38 5.49 17.43
C GLU A 309 17.51 5.93 16.26
N LYS A 310 17.87 5.58 15.01
CA LYS A 310 17.05 5.90 13.83
C LYS A 310 15.71 5.18 13.84
N ALA A 311 15.64 3.95 14.37
CA ALA A 311 14.38 3.25 14.55
C ALA A 311 13.46 3.98 15.55
N ILE A 312 14.00 4.53 16.64
CA ILE A 312 13.27 5.36 17.60
C ILE A 312 12.74 6.63 16.90
N TYR A 313 13.57 7.33 16.14
CA TYR A 313 13.13 8.52 15.39
C TYR A 313 12.07 8.20 14.35
N ALA A 314 12.19 7.07 13.64
CA ALA A 314 11.17 6.62 12.70
C ALA A 314 9.80 6.48 13.39
N LEU A 315 9.75 5.83 14.55
CA LEU A 315 8.50 5.67 15.31
C LEU A 315 8.00 6.97 15.93
N MET A 316 8.89 7.93 16.24
CA MET A 316 8.49 9.28 16.69
C MET A 316 7.83 10.09 15.56
N LEU A 317 8.13 9.80 14.30
CA LEU A 317 7.52 10.43 13.12
C LEU A 317 6.36 9.63 12.53
N ASP A 318 6.09 8.42 13.04
CA ASP A 318 4.91 7.66 12.64
C ASP A 318 3.63 8.40 13.04
N PRO A 319 2.76 8.77 12.07
CA PRO A 319 1.60 9.62 12.36
C PRO A 319 0.64 9.05 13.41
N LEU A 320 0.44 7.74 13.41
CA LEU A 320 -0.43 7.08 14.38
C LEU A 320 0.22 7.02 15.76
N THR A 321 1.48 6.60 15.86
CA THR A 321 2.20 6.46 17.11
C THR A 321 2.36 7.82 17.80
N ALA A 322 2.72 8.86 17.02
CA ALA A 322 2.83 10.23 17.51
C ALA A 322 1.49 10.83 17.98
N ALA A 323 0.36 10.37 17.42
CA ALA A 323 -0.96 10.83 17.84
C ALA A 323 -1.41 10.30 19.21
N VAL A 324 -0.81 9.20 19.69
CA VAL A 324 -1.26 8.51 20.92
C VAL A 324 -0.20 8.38 22.01
N CYS A 325 1.09 8.51 21.67
CA CYS A 325 2.21 8.32 22.59
C CYS A 325 3.10 9.57 22.67
N THR A 326 3.67 9.82 23.85
CA THR A 326 4.74 10.83 24.03
C THR A 326 6.07 10.30 23.50
N PRO A 327 7.06 11.17 23.16
CA PRO A 327 8.39 10.72 22.73
C PRO A 327 9.08 9.77 23.74
N ALA A 328 8.90 10.00 25.03
CA ALA A 328 9.44 9.13 26.08
C ALA A 328 8.82 7.73 26.04
N GLN A 329 7.50 7.65 25.87
CA GLN A 329 6.78 6.37 25.71
C GLN A 329 7.20 5.63 24.45
N ILE A 330 7.35 6.33 23.33
CA ILE A 330 7.81 5.75 22.06
C ILE A 330 9.21 5.15 22.21
N LYS A 331 10.13 5.90 22.83
CA LYS A 331 11.48 5.42 23.10
C LYS A 331 11.46 4.16 23.97
N ALA A 332 10.71 4.17 25.08
CA ALA A 332 10.61 3.02 25.99
C ALA A 332 10.04 1.80 25.28
N MET A 333 8.92 1.95 24.56
CA MET A 333 8.29 0.91 23.75
C MET A 333 9.28 0.31 22.72
N THR A 334 10.00 1.17 22.01
CA THR A 334 10.97 0.72 21.00
C THR A 334 12.07 -0.13 21.60
N LEU A 335 12.64 0.29 22.73
CA LEU A 335 13.68 -0.46 23.43
C LEU A 335 13.17 -1.81 23.96
N GLU A 336 11.94 -1.85 24.47
CA GLU A 336 11.30 -3.12 24.87
C GLU A 336 11.11 -4.06 23.69
N LEU A 337 10.67 -3.57 22.52
CA LEU A 337 10.54 -4.35 21.31
C LEU A 337 11.89 -4.90 20.82
N PHE A 338 12.94 -4.08 20.84
CA PHE A 338 14.28 -4.56 20.49
C PHE A 338 14.77 -5.66 21.45
N LYS A 339 14.47 -5.54 22.73
CA LYS A 339 14.79 -6.57 23.73
C LYS A 339 14.01 -7.86 23.48
N ALA A 340 12.71 -7.77 23.21
CA ALA A 340 11.84 -8.91 22.94
C ALA A 340 12.24 -9.63 21.63
N GLU A 341 12.60 -8.88 20.61
CA GLU A 341 12.96 -9.37 19.27
C GLU A 341 14.47 -9.59 19.07
N LYS A 342 15.27 -9.61 20.16
CA LYS A 342 16.75 -9.70 20.13
C LYS A 342 17.26 -10.82 19.21
N LYS A 343 16.54 -11.94 19.15
CA LYS A 343 16.89 -13.08 18.29
C LYS A 343 16.95 -12.70 16.81
N PHE A 344 16.08 -11.78 16.37
CA PHE A 344 15.94 -11.36 14.97
C PHE A 344 16.62 -10.01 14.67
N LEU A 345 16.92 -9.23 15.72
CA LEU A 345 17.51 -7.89 15.61
C LEU A 345 18.95 -7.88 16.17
N SER A 346 19.67 -8.99 16.04
CA SER A 346 21.08 -9.06 16.39
C SER A 346 21.90 -8.11 15.50
N GLY A 347 22.82 -7.36 16.09
CA GLY A 347 23.68 -6.41 15.37
C GLY A 347 23.15 -4.97 15.30
N TYR A 348 21.96 -4.68 15.82
CA TYR A 348 21.49 -3.30 16.03
C TYR A 348 22.15 -2.69 17.27
N ARG A 349 22.57 -1.41 17.17
CA ARG A 349 23.27 -0.65 18.20
C ARG A 349 22.79 0.80 18.27
#